data_e189f6a46360b1333922a62274f4b5fe
#
_entry.id   e189f6a46360b1333922a62274f4b5fe
#
_cell.length_a   1.000
_cell.length_b   1.000
_cell.length_c   1.000
_cell.angle_alpha   90.00
_cell.angle_beta   90.00
_cell.angle_gamma   90.00
#
_symmetry.space_group_name_H-M   'P 1'
#
loop_
_entity.id
_entity.type
_entity.pdbx_description
1 polymer ?
#
loop_
_entity_poly.entity_id
_entity_poly.type
_entity_poly.pdbx_seq_one_letter_code
_entity_poly.pdbx_strand_id
1 'polypeptide(L)'
;HVTISGHDGGTGASSWTGIKHAGLPWELGVAETHQVLTMNNLRSRVILQADGQIRTGRDVMIAALLGADEFGMSTAPLIVLGCTMMRKCHLNTCPVGIATQDPILRAKFEGKPEHVVNFMFMVAEEVRYFLSRLGLRTLSEAIGRTDLLYANPNPVNKKATLLEFGSILKNVHHMFPNVSTKGGTLKQVKPSK
;
A
#
# COMPACT_ATOMS: atom_id res chain seq x y z
N HIS A 1 -15.56 -0.94 1.22
CA HIS A 1 -14.11 -1.12 1.02
C HIS A 1 -13.73 -0.70 -0.40
N VAL A 2 -12.69 0.12 -0.54
CA VAL A 2 -12.14 0.56 -1.83
C VAL A 2 -10.65 0.30 -1.83
N THR A 3 -10.13 -0.38 -2.85
CA THR A 3 -8.71 -0.61 -3.05
C THR A 3 -8.20 0.25 -4.17
N ILE A 4 -7.16 1.03 -3.90
CA ILE A 4 -6.41 1.79 -4.90
C ILE A 4 -5.13 1.01 -5.17
N SER A 5 -5.03 0.46 -6.38
CA SER A 5 -3.86 -0.29 -6.83
C SER A 5 -3.01 0.58 -7.74
N GLY A 6 -1.71 0.66 -7.44
CA GLY A 6 -0.74 1.34 -8.28
C GLY A 6 -0.36 0.53 -9.53
N HIS A 7 0.44 1.15 -10.41
CA HIS A 7 0.92 0.53 -11.65
C HIS A 7 1.96 -0.57 -11.42
N ASP A 8 2.64 -0.56 -10.28
CA ASP A 8 3.70 -1.52 -9.97
C ASP A 8 3.13 -2.89 -9.64
N GLY A 9 3.45 -3.87 -10.45
CA GLY A 9 3.04 -5.25 -10.23
C GLY A 9 2.20 -5.80 -11.37
N GLY A 10 1.49 -6.87 -11.08
CA GLY A 10 0.66 -7.62 -12.00
C GLY A 10 0.79 -9.13 -11.77
N THR A 11 -0.10 -9.91 -12.35
CA THR A 11 -0.06 -11.38 -12.27
C THR A 11 1.17 -11.95 -12.98
N GLY A 12 1.50 -13.23 -12.77
CA GLY A 12 2.58 -13.90 -13.48
C GLY A 12 2.43 -13.85 -15.01
N ALA A 13 1.20 -13.81 -15.52
CA ALA A 13 0.89 -13.73 -16.94
C ALA A 13 0.92 -12.31 -17.53
N SER A 14 1.01 -11.27 -16.69
CA SER A 14 1.01 -9.89 -17.17
C SER A 14 2.20 -9.62 -18.09
N SER A 15 1.94 -8.94 -19.21
CA SER A 15 2.99 -8.52 -20.14
C SER A 15 3.95 -7.53 -19.48
N TRP A 16 5.18 -7.51 -19.93
CA TRP A 16 6.21 -6.62 -19.41
C TRP A 16 5.87 -5.14 -19.62
N THR A 17 5.25 -4.82 -20.73
CA THR A 17 4.72 -3.48 -21.04
C THR A 17 3.64 -3.04 -20.06
N GLY A 18 2.70 -3.92 -19.72
CA GLY A 18 1.65 -3.64 -18.74
C GLY A 18 2.22 -3.36 -17.35
N ILE A 19 3.21 -4.16 -16.93
CA ILE A 19 3.84 -4.01 -15.60
C ILE A 19 4.61 -2.70 -15.46
N LYS A 20 5.26 -2.23 -16.54
CA LYS A 20 6.13 -1.05 -16.49
C LYS A 20 5.46 0.26 -16.88
N HIS A 21 4.43 0.20 -17.73
CA HIS A 21 3.96 1.38 -18.43
C HIS A 21 2.44 1.61 -18.37
N ALA A 22 1.68 0.71 -17.76
CA ALA A 22 0.23 0.88 -17.61
C ALA A 22 -0.13 1.29 -16.19
N GLY A 23 -0.81 2.41 -16.04
CA GLY A 23 -1.28 2.93 -14.75
C GLY A 23 -0.40 4.04 -14.16
N LEU A 24 -0.76 4.47 -12.97
CA LEU A 24 -0.14 5.56 -12.21
C LEU A 24 0.32 5.06 -10.83
N PRO A 25 1.22 5.78 -10.15
CA PRO A 25 1.56 5.50 -8.76
C PRO A 25 0.33 5.52 -7.86
N TRP A 26 0.24 4.58 -6.91
CA TRP A 26 -0.87 4.50 -5.96
C TRP A 26 -1.00 5.75 -5.07
N GLU A 27 0.10 6.46 -4.84
CA GLU A 27 0.13 7.68 -4.04
C GLU A 27 -0.83 8.74 -4.57
N LEU A 28 -0.92 8.89 -5.89
CA LEU A 28 -1.85 9.82 -6.53
C LEU A 28 -3.31 9.41 -6.27
N GLY A 29 -3.63 8.13 -6.52
CA GLY A 29 -4.99 7.62 -6.38
C GLY A 29 -5.47 7.59 -4.92
N VAL A 30 -4.60 7.24 -3.97
CA VAL A 30 -4.92 7.25 -2.53
C VAL A 30 -5.19 8.67 -2.05
N ALA A 31 -4.30 9.62 -2.37
CA ALA A 31 -4.47 11.01 -1.96
C ALA A 31 -5.75 11.62 -2.54
N GLU A 32 -6.00 11.46 -3.84
CA GLU A 32 -7.20 11.95 -4.50
C GLU A 32 -8.47 11.33 -3.91
N THR A 33 -8.50 10.02 -3.74
CA THR A 33 -9.66 9.31 -3.18
C THR A 33 -9.94 9.76 -1.75
N HIS A 34 -8.92 9.85 -0.90
CA HIS A 34 -9.03 10.33 0.47
C HIS A 34 -9.60 11.76 0.51
N GLN A 35 -9.06 12.65 -0.30
CA GLN A 35 -9.50 14.04 -0.39
C GLN A 35 -10.96 14.14 -0.83
N VAL A 36 -11.33 13.49 -1.95
CA VAL A 36 -12.70 13.53 -2.49
C VAL A 36 -13.70 12.95 -1.50
N LEU A 37 -13.41 11.81 -0.88
CA LEU A 37 -14.29 11.22 0.13
C LEU A 37 -14.45 12.13 1.36
N THR A 38 -13.38 12.81 1.79
CA THR A 38 -13.44 13.76 2.92
C THR A 38 -14.29 14.98 2.57
N MET A 39 -14.06 15.59 1.40
CA MET A 39 -14.82 16.76 0.92
C MET A 39 -16.33 16.49 0.81
N ASN A 40 -16.71 15.26 0.54
CA ASN A 40 -18.10 14.84 0.40
C ASN A 40 -18.70 14.20 1.67
N ASN A 41 -17.98 14.24 2.80
CA ASN A 41 -18.35 13.60 4.07
C ASN A 41 -18.67 12.10 3.94
N LEU A 42 -17.93 11.42 3.07
CA LEU A 42 -18.05 9.99 2.79
C LEU A 42 -16.90 9.17 3.36
N ARG A 43 -15.79 9.81 3.77
CA ARG A 43 -14.55 9.15 4.16
C ARG A 43 -14.74 8.13 5.29
N SER A 44 -15.54 8.46 6.29
CA SER A 44 -15.83 7.58 7.43
C SER A 44 -16.65 6.33 7.08
N ARG A 45 -17.27 6.30 5.90
CA ARG A 45 -18.11 5.17 5.44
C ARG A 45 -17.30 4.12 4.68
N VAL A 46 -16.07 4.46 4.27
CA VAL A 46 -15.26 3.66 3.37
C VAL A 46 -13.92 3.33 4.04
N ILE A 47 -13.55 2.06 4.01
CA ILE A 47 -12.18 1.62 4.28
C ILE A 47 -11.40 1.76 2.99
N LEU A 48 -10.29 2.52 3.04
CA LEU A 48 -9.42 2.78 1.89
C LEU A 48 -8.15 1.96 2.01
N GLN A 49 -7.91 1.07 1.06
CA GLN A 49 -6.72 0.25 0.98
C GLN A 49 -5.78 0.75 -0.12
N ALA A 50 -4.49 0.85 0.19
CA ALA A 50 -3.43 1.04 -0.79
C ALA A 50 -2.80 -0.29 -1.16
N ASP A 51 -2.53 -0.52 -2.44
CA ASP A 51 -1.84 -1.69 -2.97
C ASP A 51 -0.93 -1.27 -4.15
N GLY A 52 0.13 -2.01 -4.37
CA GLY A 52 1.09 -1.77 -5.44
C GLY A 52 2.52 -1.60 -4.93
N GLN A 53 3.22 -2.72 -4.74
CA GLN A 53 4.62 -2.77 -4.26
C GLN A 53 4.85 -2.10 -2.88
N ILE A 54 3.87 -2.15 -1.99
CA ILE A 54 4.08 -1.81 -0.58
C ILE A 54 4.90 -2.93 0.04
N ARG A 55 6.10 -2.62 0.55
CA ARG A 55 7.10 -3.60 0.98
C ARG A 55 7.74 -3.29 2.33
N THR A 56 7.76 -2.04 2.74
CA THR A 56 8.47 -1.55 3.93
C THR A 56 7.52 -0.80 4.86
N GLY A 57 7.93 -0.62 6.11
CA GLY A 57 7.19 0.24 7.04
C GLY A 57 7.15 1.70 6.58
N ARG A 58 8.15 2.15 5.82
CA ARG A 58 8.13 3.48 5.20
C ARG A 58 7.01 3.61 4.17
N ASP A 59 6.80 2.61 3.31
CA ASP A 59 5.72 2.62 2.33
C ASP A 59 4.36 2.65 3.04
N VAL A 60 4.19 1.84 4.08
CA VAL A 60 3.00 1.83 4.96
C VAL A 60 2.75 3.21 5.54
N MET A 61 3.77 3.87 6.07
CA MET A 61 3.62 5.20 6.67
C MET A 61 3.24 6.27 5.64
N ILE A 62 3.85 6.25 4.45
CA ILE A 62 3.47 7.17 3.38
C ILE A 62 2.01 6.95 2.97
N ALA A 63 1.59 5.69 2.79
CA ALA A 63 0.22 5.37 2.43
C ALA A 63 -0.78 5.83 3.52
N ALA A 64 -0.48 5.61 4.80
CA ALA A 64 -1.29 6.10 5.91
C ALA A 64 -1.38 7.63 5.93
N LEU A 65 -0.26 8.33 5.80
CA LEU A 65 -0.21 9.79 5.80
C LEU A 65 -0.98 10.38 4.61
N LEU A 66 -1.04 9.69 3.47
CA LEU A 66 -1.86 10.06 2.31
C LEU A 66 -3.33 9.66 2.46
N GLY A 67 -3.68 8.84 3.45
CA GLY A 67 -5.06 8.58 3.81
C GLY A 67 -5.51 7.13 3.75
N ALA A 68 -4.64 6.14 3.53
CA ALA A 68 -5.03 4.73 3.54
C ALA A 68 -5.25 4.20 4.96
N ASP A 69 -6.25 3.34 5.14
CA ASP A 69 -6.53 2.60 6.37
C ASP A 69 -5.85 1.22 6.36
N GLU A 70 -5.70 0.61 5.19
CA GLU A 70 -5.18 -0.74 4.99
C GLU A 70 -4.13 -0.79 3.88
N PHE A 71 -3.30 -1.85 3.90
CA PHE A 71 -2.14 -1.97 3.01
C PHE A 71 -2.08 -3.38 2.44
N GLY A 72 -2.23 -3.50 1.11
CA GLY A 72 -2.10 -4.76 0.38
C GLY A 72 -0.64 -5.05 0.07
N MET A 73 -0.17 -6.24 0.42
CA MET A 73 1.17 -6.73 0.15
C MET A 73 1.11 -8.10 -0.54
N SER A 74 1.75 -8.23 -1.69
CA SER A 74 1.86 -9.51 -2.41
C SER A 74 3.32 -9.89 -2.66
N THR A 75 4.06 -9.04 -3.35
CA THR A 75 5.44 -9.32 -3.77
C THR A 75 6.37 -9.57 -2.59
N ALA A 76 6.32 -8.75 -1.55
CA ALA A 76 7.23 -8.88 -0.42
C ALA A 76 7.05 -10.20 0.35
N PRO A 77 5.83 -10.63 0.75
CA PRO A 77 5.62 -11.93 1.36
C PRO A 77 6.04 -13.10 0.46
N LEU A 78 5.81 -13.00 -0.86
CA LEU A 78 6.25 -14.03 -1.80
C LEU A 78 7.77 -14.16 -1.85
N ILE A 79 8.51 -13.05 -1.87
CA ILE A 79 9.98 -13.05 -1.86
C ILE A 79 10.49 -13.65 -0.55
N VAL A 80 9.88 -13.30 0.57
CA VAL A 80 10.20 -13.86 1.89
C VAL A 80 10.02 -15.38 1.94
N LEU A 81 9.06 -15.90 1.18
CA LEU A 81 8.84 -17.36 1.01
C LEU A 81 9.76 -18.01 -0.03
N GLY A 82 10.69 -17.26 -0.63
CA GLY A 82 11.65 -17.79 -1.61
C GLY A 82 11.25 -17.59 -3.08
N CYS A 83 10.26 -16.76 -3.38
CA CYS A 83 9.93 -16.42 -4.77
C CYS A 83 11.06 -15.65 -5.45
N THR A 84 11.52 -16.15 -6.58
CA THR A 84 12.58 -15.53 -7.40
C THR A 84 12.06 -14.60 -8.50
N MET A 85 10.76 -14.31 -8.50
CA MET A 85 10.08 -13.41 -9.44
C MET A 85 10.25 -13.77 -10.92
N MET A 86 10.40 -15.06 -11.21
CA MET A 86 10.55 -15.58 -12.59
C MET A 86 9.30 -15.44 -13.46
N ARG A 87 8.15 -15.06 -12.86
CA ARG A 87 6.86 -14.84 -13.54
C ARG A 87 6.40 -16.01 -14.41
N LYS A 88 6.66 -17.26 -13.95
CA LYS A 88 6.20 -18.50 -14.58
C LYS A 88 5.00 -19.12 -13.86
N CYS A 89 4.35 -18.37 -12.98
CA CYS A 89 3.23 -18.82 -12.14
C CYS A 89 2.05 -19.38 -12.93
N HIS A 90 1.80 -18.85 -14.12
CA HIS A 90 0.68 -19.25 -15.00
C HIS A 90 0.99 -20.47 -15.87
N LEU A 91 2.22 -20.99 -15.86
CA LEU A 91 2.66 -22.10 -16.72
C LEU A 91 2.80 -23.43 -15.99
N ASN A 92 2.48 -23.50 -14.70
CA ASN A 92 2.72 -24.67 -13.86
C ASN A 92 4.21 -25.10 -13.78
N THR A 93 5.13 -24.19 -14.06
CA THR A 93 6.58 -24.44 -14.14
C THR A 93 7.36 -23.59 -13.13
N CYS A 94 6.76 -23.24 -11.99
CA CYS A 94 7.42 -22.45 -10.97
C CYS A 94 8.67 -23.17 -10.43
N PRO A 95 9.89 -22.63 -10.64
CA PRO A 95 11.13 -23.36 -10.33
C PRO A 95 11.37 -23.51 -8.82
N VAL A 96 10.73 -22.69 -8.00
CA VAL A 96 10.85 -22.72 -6.53
C VAL A 96 9.64 -23.35 -5.84
N GLY A 97 8.72 -23.94 -6.59
CA GLY A 97 7.62 -24.73 -6.05
C GLY A 97 6.44 -23.96 -5.44
N ILE A 98 6.43 -22.62 -5.48
CA ILE A 98 5.37 -21.80 -4.86
C ILE A 98 4.07 -21.89 -5.65
N ALA A 99 4.14 -21.75 -6.98
CA ALA A 99 2.97 -21.64 -7.85
C ALA A 99 2.99 -22.74 -8.92
N THR A 100 2.90 -24.01 -8.49
CA THR A 100 2.86 -25.16 -9.38
C THR A 100 2.14 -26.33 -8.71
N GLN A 101 1.52 -27.19 -9.51
CA GLN A 101 0.94 -28.48 -9.09
C GLN A 101 1.86 -29.65 -9.39
N ASP A 102 2.96 -29.43 -10.12
CA ASP A 102 3.96 -30.47 -10.37
C ASP A 102 4.60 -30.95 -9.06
N PRO A 103 4.52 -32.25 -8.72
CA PRO A 103 5.00 -32.74 -7.42
C PRO A 103 6.51 -32.61 -7.22
N ILE A 104 7.29 -32.69 -8.32
CA ILE A 104 8.75 -32.52 -8.25
C ILE A 104 9.13 -31.09 -7.98
N LEU A 105 8.44 -30.14 -8.63
CA LEU A 105 8.68 -28.72 -8.41
C LEU A 105 8.15 -28.29 -7.03
N ARG A 106 6.99 -28.77 -6.59
CA ARG A 106 6.45 -28.48 -5.25
C ARG A 106 7.38 -28.92 -4.12
N ALA A 107 8.05 -30.05 -4.29
CA ALA A 107 9.01 -30.54 -3.32
C ALA A 107 10.20 -29.60 -3.06
N LYS A 108 10.44 -28.63 -3.97
CA LYS A 108 11.49 -27.62 -3.83
C LYS A 108 11.08 -26.42 -2.96
N PHE A 109 9.82 -26.34 -2.56
CA PHE A 109 9.34 -25.22 -1.74
C PHE A 109 9.86 -25.32 -0.30
N GLU A 110 10.67 -24.35 0.10
CA GLU A 110 11.31 -24.27 1.42
C GLU A 110 10.71 -23.16 2.31
N GLY A 111 9.71 -22.44 1.82
CA GLY A 111 9.08 -21.36 2.56
C GLY A 111 8.36 -21.87 3.82
N LYS A 112 8.46 -21.09 4.90
CA LYS A 112 7.80 -21.40 6.18
C LYS A 112 6.91 -20.25 6.60
N PRO A 113 5.78 -20.50 7.30
CA PRO A 113 4.91 -19.44 7.81
C PRO A 113 5.66 -18.42 8.69
N GLU A 114 6.62 -18.88 9.49
CA GLU A 114 7.41 -18.06 10.38
C GLU A 114 8.21 -16.98 9.65
N HIS A 115 8.63 -17.24 8.41
CA HIS A 115 9.32 -16.25 7.60
C HIS A 115 8.42 -15.02 7.36
N VAL A 116 7.15 -15.26 7.01
CA VAL A 116 6.17 -14.19 6.78
C VAL A 116 5.81 -13.48 8.09
N VAL A 117 5.61 -14.25 9.17
CA VAL A 117 5.33 -13.69 10.50
C VAL A 117 6.45 -12.74 10.93
N ASN A 118 7.70 -13.20 10.86
CA ASN A 118 8.85 -12.39 11.22
C ASN A 118 8.98 -11.13 10.33
N PHE A 119 8.74 -11.27 9.03
CA PHE A 119 8.75 -10.14 8.12
C PHE A 119 7.69 -9.09 8.50
N MET A 120 6.47 -9.51 8.83
CA MET A 120 5.41 -8.59 9.25
C MET A 120 5.74 -7.88 10.56
N PHE A 121 6.37 -8.57 11.52
CA PHE A 121 6.88 -7.94 12.73
C PHE A 121 7.96 -6.88 12.42
N MET A 122 8.89 -7.16 11.50
CA MET A 122 9.90 -6.19 11.09
C MET A 122 9.27 -4.94 10.44
N VAL A 123 8.27 -5.13 9.56
CA VAL A 123 7.52 -4.02 8.98
C VAL A 123 6.81 -3.21 10.06
N ALA A 124 6.17 -3.88 11.02
CA ALA A 124 5.48 -3.21 12.12
C ALA A 124 6.46 -2.41 13.02
N GLU A 125 7.64 -2.95 13.31
CA GLU A 125 8.68 -2.23 14.07
C GLU A 125 9.19 -1.00 13.31
N GLU A 126 9.36 -1.09 11.99
CA GLU A 126 9.72 0.09 11.18
C GLU A 126 8.60 1.15 11.21
N VAL A 127 7.34 0.73 11.13
CA VAL A 127 6.19 1.64 11.29
C VAL A 127 6.21 2.31 12.67
N ARG A 128 6.45 1.55 13.74
CA ARG A 128 6.58 2.10 15.12
C ARG A 128 7.71 3.11 15.22
N TYR A 129 8.85 2.84 14.58
CA TYR A 129 9.96 3.78 14.53
C TYR A 129 9.54 5.11 13.90
N PHE A 130 8.87 5.09 12.73
CA PHE A 130 8.40 6.31 12.09
C PHE A 130 7.33 7.03 12.93
N LEU A 131 6.36 6.31 13.50
CA LEU A 131 5.36 6.91 14.39
C LEU A 131 6.02 7.65 15.56
N SER A 132 7.01 7.03 16.19
CA SER A 132 7.74 7.65 17.31
C SER A 132 8.47 8.93 16.89
N ARG A 133 9.06 8.93 15.68
CA ARG A 133 9.75 10.11 15.12
C ARG A 133 8.80 11.26 14.78
N LEU A 134 7.57 10.93 14.43
CA LEU A 134 6.50 11.89 14.13
C LEU A 134 5.72 12.33 15.38
N GLY A 135 5.99 11.75 16.55
CA GLY A 135 5.26 12.03 17.78
C GLY A 135 3.85 11.44 17.82
N LEU A 136 3.59 10.42 17.01
CA LEU A 136 2.31 9.73 16.94
C LEU A 136 2.32 8.43 17.76
N ARG A 137 1.19 8.09 18.38
CA ARG A 137 1.06 6.89 19.21
C ARG A 137 0.48 5.70 18.48
N THR A 138 -0.38 5.95 17.48
CA THR A 138 -1.08 4.93 16.74
C THR A 138 -1.04 5.22 15.23
N LEU A 139 -1.13 4.17 14.42
CA LEU A 139 -1.24 4.30 12.98
C LEU A 139 -2.50 5.10 12.58
N SER A 140 -3.59 4.94 13.33
CA SER A 140 -4.81 5.70 13.11
C SER A 140 -4.64 7.22 13.24
N GLU A 141 -3.70 7.69 14.06
CA GLU A 141 -3.40 9.12 14.16
C GLU A 141 -2.64 9.65 12.95
N ALA A 142 -2.00 8.77 12.17
CA ALA A 142 -1.26 9.13 10.97
C ALA A 142 -2.16 9.29 9.73
N ILE A 143 -3.37 8.70 9.74
CA ILE A 143 -4.22 8.65 8.54
C ILE A 143 -4.60 10.07 8.08
N GLY A 144 -4.19 10.41 6.85
CA GLY A 144 -4.48 11.69 6.22
C GLY A 144 -3.66 12.88 6.74
N ARG A 145 -2.62 12.63 7.56
CA ARG A 145 -1.73 13.67 8.08
C ARG A 145 -0.67 14.09 7.06
N THR A 146 -1.13 14.58 5.92
CA THR A 146 -0.26 15.07 4.83
C THR A 146 0.62 16.26 5.24
N ASP A 147 0.27 16.96 6.32
CA ASP A 147 1.08 18.00 6.95
C ASP A 147 2.43 17.49 7.49
N LEU A 148 2.58 16.18 7.67
CA LEU A 148 3.83 15.52 8.08
C LEU A 148 4.69 15.04 6.91
N LEU A 149 4.24 15.28 5.67
CA LEU A 149 4.97 14.97 4.43
C LEU A 149 5.47 16.24 3.77
N TYR A 150 6.67 16.17 3.22
CA TYR A 150 7.22 17.25 2.38
C TYR A 150 8.00 16.66 1.21
N ALA A 151 8.02 17.40 0.10
CA ALA A 151 8.86 17.05 -1.04
C ALA A 151 10.34 17.26 -0.69
N ASN A 152 11.19 16.30 -1.09
CA ASN A 152 12.62 16.48 -0.93
C ASN A 152 13.10 17.68 -1.78
N PRO A 153 13.64 18.74 -1.19
CA PRO A 153 14.07 19.93 -1.93
C PRO A 153 15.30 19.66 -2.83
N ASN A 154 16.04 18.58 -2.53
CA ASN A 154 17.26 18.21 -3.25
C ASN A 154 17.20 16.74 -3.72
N PRO A 155 16.32 16.40 -4.66
CA PRO A 155 16.24 15.01 -5.14
C PRO A 155 17.49 14.67 -5.96
N VAL A 156 17.96 13.42 -5.84
CA VAL A 156 19.10 12.89 -6.60
C VAL A 156 18.82 12.95 -8.12
N ASN A 157 17.59 12.68 -8.52
CA ASN A 157 17.18 12.76 -9.91
C ASN A 157 16.68 14.17 -10.24
N LYS A 158 17.37 14.87 -11.15
CA LYS A 158 16.97 16.21 -11.59
C LYS A 158 15.55 16.29 -12.17
N LYS A 159 15.03 15.21 -12.79
CA LYS A 159 13.64 15.18 -13.28
C LYS A 159 12.63 15.24 -12.14
N ALA A 160 12.98 14.79 -10.94
CA ALA A 160 12.09 14.85 -9.79
C ALA A 160 11.83 16.29 -9.31
N THR A 161 12.67 17.27 -9.67
CA THR A 161 12.42 18.69 -9.39
C THR A 161 11.26 19.26 -10.19
N LEU A 162 10.83 18.59 -11.26
CA LEU A 162 9.69 18.99 -12.09
C LEU A 162 8.36 18.48 -11.55
N LEU A 163 8.37 17.64 -10.50
CA LEU A 163 7.15 17.11 -9.91
C LEU A 163 6.53 18.12 -8.96
N GLU A 164 5.23 18.37 -9.16
CA GLU A 164 4.42 19.21 -8.30
C GLU A 164 3.62 18.36 -7.31
N PHE A 165 3.91 18.48 -6.01
CA PHE A 165 3.29 17.68 -4.96
C PHE A 165 2.16 18.41 -4.21
N GLY A 166 1.94 19.69 -4.46
CA GLY A 166 0.97 20.50 -3.71
C GLY A 166 -0.44 19.92 -3.68
N SER A 167 -0.89 19.34 -4.80
CA SER A 167 -2.22 18.74 -4.89
C SER A 167 -2.37 17.48 -4.03
N ILE A 168 -1.39 16.57 -4.05
CA ILE A 168 -1.47 15.32 -3.27
C ILE A 168 -1.16 15.53 -1.78
N LEU A 169 -0.39 16.55 -1.43
CA LEU A 169 -0.06 16.89 -0.04
C LEU A 169 -1.07 17.86 0.59
N LYS A 170 -2.14 18.22 -0.12
CA LYS A 170 -3.17 19.11 0.41
C LYS A 170 -3.83 18.52 1.64
N ASN A 171 -3.75 19.21 2.79
CA ASN A 171 -4.35 18.76 4.02
C ASN A 171 -5.84 19.10 4.07
N VAL A 172 -6.68 18.17 3.65
CA VAL A 172 -8.15 18.32 3.67
C VAL A 172 -8.73 18.29 5.08
N HIS A 173 -8.00 17.78 6.06
CA HIS A 173 -8.44 17.73 7.46
C HIS A 173 -8.56 19.14 8.05
N HIS A 174 -7.64 20.04 7.70
CA HIS A 174 -7.72 21.45 8.09
C HIS A 174 -8.88 22.17 7.40
N MET A 175 -9.26 21.75 6.20
CA MET A 175 -10.38 22.37 5.46
C MET A 175 -11.74 21.88 5.93
N PHE A 176 -11.80 20.65 6.41
CA PHE A 176 -13.02 19.97 6.85
C PHE A 176 -12.84 19.33 8.25
N PRO A 177 -12.61 20.14 9.30
CA PRO A 177 -12.21 19.62 10.62
C PRO A 177 -13.29 18.78 11.31
N ASN A 178 -14.54 18.90 10.91
CA ASN A 178 -15.65 18.15 11.47
C ASN A 178 -15.91 16.82 10.77
N VAL A 179 -15.16 16.50 9.71
CA VAL A 179 -15.30 15.24 8.96
C VAL A 179 -14.28 14.24 9.46
N SER A 180 -14.73 13.03 9.81
CA SER A 180 -13.85 11.95 10.19
C SER A 180 -13.02 11.49 8.97
N THR A 181 -11.70 11.42 9.15
CA THR A 181 -10.76 10.93 8.14
C THR A 181 -10.46 9.43 8.28
N LYS A 182 -11.07 8.75 9.26
CA LYS A 182 -10.89 7.31 9.50
C LYS A 182 -12.01 6.51 8.86
N GLY A 183 -11.66 5.47 8.12
CA GLY A 183 -12.62 4.56 7.49
C GLY A 183 -13.33 3.66 8.49
N GLY A 184 -14.51 3.16 8.09
CA GLY A 184 -15.26 2.16 8.85
C GLY A 184 -15.81 2.62 10.20
N THR A 185 -15.79 3.91 10.51
CA THR A 185 -16.30 4.42 11.81
C THR A 185 -17.82 4.46 11.89
N LEU A 186 -18.51 4.52 10.76
CA LEU A 186 -19.97 4.39 10.72
C LEU A 186 -20.35 2.91 10.69
N LYS A 187 -21.14 2.48 11.66
CA LYS A 187 -21.74 1.14 11.63
C LYS A 187 -22.60 1.00 10.37
N GLN A 188 -22.27 0.03 9.53
CA GLN A 188 -23.14 -0.32 8.42
C GLN A 188 -24.49 -0.78 8.98
N VAL A 189 -25.56 -0.11 8.59
CA VAL A 189 -26.92 -0.59 8.85
C VAL A 189 -27.07 -1.89 8.03
N LYS A 190 -27.22 -3.03 8.72
CA LYS A 190 -27.54 -4.28 8.02
C LYS A 190 -28.81 -4.06 7.24
N PRO A 191 -28.87 -4.43 5.95
CA PRO A 191 -30.14 -4.38 5.24
C PRO A 191 -31.17 -5.18 6.03
N SER A 192 -32.31 -4.59 6.26
CA SER A 192 -33.48 -5.33 6.79
C SER A 192 -33.77 -6.50 5.85
N LYS A 193 -33.82 -7.70 6.40
CA LYS A 193 -34.22 -8.90 5.65
C LYS A 193 -35.59 -8.73 5.07
#